data_7056d0e4a327b8b213b445a971ec72c1
#
_entry.id   7056d0e4a327b8b213b445a971ec72c1
#
_cell.length_a   1.000
_cell.length_b   1.000
_cell.length_c   1.000
_cell.angle_alpha   90.00
_cell.angle_beta   90.00
_cell.angle_gamma   90.00
#
_symmetry.space_group_name_H-M   'P 1'
#
loop_
_entity.id
_entity.type
_entity.pdbx_description
1 polymer ?
#
loop_
_entity_poly.entity_id
_entity_poly.type
_entity_poly.pdbx_seq_one_letter_code
_entity_poly.pdbx_strand_id
1 'polypeptide(L)'
;MNPESLRKKDVEIIHISPNHHFPTGIVVPVKRRMELLAWANEQSNRYIIEDDYDSEFRFNGKPLPTLQSADTQNKVFYMNTFSKTLAPSFRISYLVLPASLTADFEKKLGSYSCQVSVIEQSTLAHFISAGFFEKHINKMKN
;
A
#
# COMPACT_ATOMS: atom_id res chain seq x y z
N MET A 1 14.25 9.61 1.00
CA MET A 1 13.86 10.23 2.30
C MET A 1 14.86 9.79 3.38
N ASN A 2 15.32 10.72 4.23
CA ASN A 2 16.31 10.45 5.30
C ASN A 2 15.60 10.47 6.67
N PRO A 3 15.61 9.38 7.48
CA PRO A 3 14.98 9.34 8.80
C PRO A 3 15.46 10.40 9.78
N GLU A 4 16.75 10.79 9.73
CA GLU A 4 17.27 11.86 10.57
C GLU A 4 16.60 13.22 10.29
N SER A 5 16.30 13.50 9.02
CA SER A 5 15.57 14.71 8.65
C SER A 5 14.12 14.69 9.13
N LEU A 6 13.50 13.50 9.21
CA LEU A 6 12.15 13.34 9.74
C LEU A 6 12.10 13.60 11.25
N ARG A 7 13.09 13.10 12.00
CA ARG A 7 13.21 13.35 13.45
C ARG A 7 13.34 14.84 13.77
N LYS A 8 14.15 15.56 12.97
CA LYS A 8 14.38 17.00 13.16
C LYS A 8 13.16 17.86 12.85
N LYS A 9 12.22 17.37 12.03
CA LYS A 9 11.05 18.14 11.57
C LYS A 9 9.76 17.80 12.32
N ASP A 10 9.84 16.96 13.35
CA ASP A 10 8.68 16.50 14.14
C ASP A 10 7.53 15.96 13.26
N VAL A 11 7.90 15.14 12.28
CA VAL A 11 6.95 14.53 11.34
C VAL A 11 6.25 13.35 11.99
N GLU A 12 4.93 13.30 11.90
CA GLU A 12 4.11 12.19 12.41
C GLU A 12 3.74 11.17 11.33
N ILE A 13 3.46 11.65 10.10
CA ILE A 13 3.01 10.78 9.01
C ILE A 13 3.89 11.03 7.78
N ILE A 14 4.33 9.95 7.14
CA ILE A 14 4.99 10.01 5.85
C ILE A 14 4.21 9.19 4.81
N HIS A 15 4.13 9.71 3.58
CA HIS A 15 3.59 9.01 2.42
C HIS A 15 4.71 8.68 1.45
N ILE A 16 4.87 7.42 1.08
CA ILE A 16 5.95 6.96 0.22
C ILE A 16 5.46 5.87 -0.75
N SER A 17 6.06 5.84 -1.94
CA SER A 17 5.88 4.75 -2.92
C SER A 17 7.21 3.99 -3.03
N PRO A 18 7.47 2.99 -2.15
CA PRO A 18 8.80 2.42 -2.00
C PRO A 18 9.23 1.53 -3.15
N ASN A 19 8.28 0.98 -3.91
CA ASN A 19 8.55 0.10 -5.05
C ASN A 19 8.80 0.85 -6.35
N HIS A 20 8.18 2.02 -6.51
CA HIS A 20 8.32 2.83 -7.71
C HIS A 20 7.93 4.28 -7.41
N HIS A 21 8.91 5.07 -6.96
CA HIS A 21 8.67 6.47 -6.61
C HIS A 21 8.37 7.31 -7.87
N PHE A 22 7.17 7.85 -7.97
CA PHE A 22 6.83 8.77 -9.07
C PHE A 22 7.35 10.18 -8.78
N PRO A 23 7.94 10.92 -9.76
CA PRO A 23 8.18 10.52 -11.16
C PRO A 23 9.59 9.91 -11.40
N THR A 24 10.37 9.66 -10.36
CA THR A 24 11.80 9.34 -10.49
C THR A 24 12.08 7.87 -10.82
N GLY A 25 11.12 6.96 -10.63
CA GLY A 25 11.30 5.52 -10.81
C GLY A 25 12.20 4.85 -9.76
N ILE A 26 12.63 5.59 -8.73
CA ILE A 26 13.56 5.09 -7.72
C ILE A 26 12.87 4.03 -6.85
N VAL A 27 13.54 2.90 -6.68
CA VAL A 27 13.16 1.86 -5.70
C VAL A 27 13.87 2.12 -4.38
N VAL A 28 13.12 2.18 -3.28
CA VAL A 28 13.69 2.35 -1.95
C VAL A 28 14.37 1.06 -1.50
N PRO A 29 15.70 1.08 -1.22
CA PRO A 29 16.43 -0.10 -0.78
C PRO A 29 15.88 -0.68 0.53
N VAL A 30 15.97 -2.01 0.71
CA VAL A 30 15.47 -2.72 1.91
C VAL A 30 16.01 -2.11 3.20
N LYS A 31 17.31 -1.79 3.25
CA LYS A 31 17.91 -1.11 4.41
C LYS A 31 17.17 0.17 4.77
N ARG A 32 16.84 1.01 3.78
CA ARG A 32 16.12 2.27 4.01
C ARG A 32 14.68 2.03 4.46
N ARG A 33 14.04 0.97 3.97
CA ARG A 33 12.69 0.57 4.44
C ARG A 33 12.71 0.22 5.93
N MET A 34 13.69 -0.55 6.38
CA MET A 34 13.85 -0.90 7.80
C MET A 34 14.16 0.32 8.66
N GLU A 35 14.97 1.26 8.17
CA GLU A 35 15.24 2.52 8.87
C GLU A 35 13.99 3.41 9.02
N LEU A 36 13.10 3.40 8.03
CA LEU A 36 11.81 4.12 8.11
C LEU A 36 10.84 3.44 9.08
N LEU A 37 10.77 2.11 9.09
CA LEU A 37 9.99 1.37 10.10
C LEU A 37 10.52 1.63 11.51
N ALA A 38 11.83 1.61 11.70
CA ALA A 38 12.45 1.94 12.99
C ALA A 38 12.07 3.35 13.44
N TRP A 39 12.11 4.35 12.52
CA TRP A 39 11.66 5.71 12.79
C TRP A 39 10.18 5.77 13.22
N ALA A 40 9.30 5.03 12.55
CA ALA A 40 7.88 5.01 12.91
C ALA A 40 7.66 4.37 14.30
N ASN A 41 8.46 3.38 14.67
CA ASN A 41 8.36 2.69 15.95
C ASN A 41 8.89 3.51 17.15
N GLU A 42 9.61 4.60 16.92
CA GLU A 42 10.14 5.46 17.99
C GLU A 42 9.04 6.22 18.75
N GLN A 43 7.89 6.48 18.11
CA GLN A 43 6.79 7.23 18.73
C GLN A 43 5.43 6.62 18.38
N SER A 44 4.50 6.66 19.31
CA SER A 44 3.16 6.07 19.16
C SER A 44 2.33 6.71 18.06
N ASN A 45 2.50 8.02 17.81
CA ASN A 45 1.75 8.81 16.85
C ASN A 45 2.39 8.85 15.44
N ARG A 46 3.49 8.10 15.19
CA ARG A 46 4.11 8.04 13.86
C ARG A 46 3.55 6.91 13.04
N TYR A 47 3.29 7.19 11.76
CA TYR A 47 2.79 6.22 10.79
C TYR A 47 3.42 6.41 9.42
N ILE A 48 3.36 5.34 8.62
CA ILE A 48 3.80 5.33 7.22
C ILE A 48 2.60 4.97 6.35
N ILE A 49 2.33 5.75 5.30
CA ILE A 49 1.42 5.39 4.22
C ILE A 49 2.29 4.84 3.09
N GLU A 50 2.22 3.54 2.86
CA GLU A 50 2.87 2.85 1.75
C GLU A 50 1.92 2.80 0.55
N ASP A 51 2.25 3.54 -0.50
CA ASP A 51 1.49 3.58 -1.75
C ASP A 51 2.16 2.67 -2.79
N ASP A 52 1.54 1.53 -3.05
CA ASP A 52 2.10 0.44 -3.86
C ASP A 52 1.26 0.20 -5.13
N TYR A 53 1.19 1.20 -5.98
CA TYR A 53 0.24 1.29 -7.09
C TYR A 53 0.57 0.43 -8.32
N ASP A 54 1.76 -0.17 -8.43
CA ASP A 54 2.21 -0.91 -9.62
C ASP A 54 3.19 -2.07 -9.35
N SER A 55 3.27 -2.55 -8.12
CA SER A 55 4.22 -3.61 -7.71
C SER A 55 4.01 -4.94 -8.42
N GLU A 56 2.80 -5.21 -8.91
CA GLU A 56 2.47 -6.41 -9.66
C GLU A 56 3.20 -6.47 -11.02
N PHE A 57 3.62 -5.32 -11.57
CA PHE A 57 4.32 -5.21 -12.86
C PHE A 57 5.85 -5.24 -12.76
N ARG A 58 6.40 -5.91 -11.77
CA ARG A 58 7.83 -6.14 -11.74
C ARG A 58 8.26 -7.14 -12.81
N PHE A 59 9.01 -6.65 -13.79
CA PHE A 59 9.54 -7.43 -14.89
C PHE A 59 10.87 -8.12 -14.55
N ASN A 60 11.61 -7.65 -13.54
CA ASN A 60 12.92 -8.14 -13.17
C ASN A 60 13.07 -8.33 -11.66
N GLY A 61 13.64 -9.49 -11.26
CA GLY A 61 14.02 -9.80 -9.89
C GLY A 61 12.92 -10.35 -9.00
N LYS A 62 13.29 -10.76 -7.78
CA LYS A 62 12.34 -11.21 -6.76
C LYS A 62 11.55 -10.03 -6.21
N PRO A 63 10.26 -10.20 -5.88
CA PRO A 63 9.49 -9.17 -5.21
C PRO A 63 10.19 -8.74 -3.91
N LEU A 64 10.30 -7.43 -3.69
CA LEU A 64 10.77 -6.92 -2.41
C LEU A 64 9.58 -6.94 -1.43
N PRO A 65 9.81 -7.31 -0.17
CA PRO A 65 8.76 -7.24 0.83
C PRO A 65 8.26 -5.81 0.98
N THR A 66 6.94 -5.65 1.15
CA THR A 66 6.34 -4.35 1.48
C THR A 66 6.75 -3.92 2.88
N LEU A 67 6.66 -2.64 3.19
CA LEU A 67 6.80 -2.16 4.57
C LEU A 67 5.73 -2.78 5.46
N GLN A 68 4.50 -2.87 4.96
CA GLN A 68 3.38 -3.46 5.66
C GLN A 68 3.65 -4.94 6.03
N SER A 69 4.23 -5.74 5.12
CA SER A 69 4.55 -7.15 5.42
C SER A 69 5.69 -7.32 6.46
N ALA A 70 6.54 -6.31 6.62
CA ALA A 70 7.63 -6.28 7.58
C ALA A 70 7.25 -5.57 8.90
N ASP A 71 6.07 -4.94 8.94
CA ASP A 71 5.61 -4.18 10.11
C ASP A 71 5.05 -5.11 11.19
N THR A 72 5.69 -5.10 12.36
CA THR A 72 5.26 -5.85 13.55
C THR A 72 4.60 -4.97 14.61
N GLN A 73 4.54 -3.65 14.39
CA GLN A 73 4.10 -2.67 15.39
C GLN A 73 2.83 -1.89 14.99
N ASN A 74 2.17 -2.30 13.89
CA ASN A 74 0.95 -1.66 13.38
C ASN A 74 1.17 -0.17 13.05
N LYS A 75 2.22 0.15 12.29
CA LYS A 75 2.62 1.51 11.91
C LYS A 75 2.38 1.82 10.43
N VAL A 76 2.05 0.83 9.60
CA VAL A 76 1.96 0.99 8.16
C VAL A 76 0.52 0.87 7.68
N PHE A 77 0.04 1.93 7.00
CA PHE A 77 -1.13 1.89 6.13
C PHE A 77 -0.64 1.45 4.74
N TYR A 78 -1.21 0.40 4.18
CA TYR A 78 -0.87 -0.04 2.84
C TYR A 78 -2.00 0.29 1.87
N MET A 79 -1.66 0.98 0.78
CA MET A 79 -2.61 1.34 -0.30
C MET A 79 -2.20 0.69 -1.60
N ASN A 80 -3.18 0.21 -2.35
CA ASN A 80 -2.98 -0.24 -3.72
C ASN A 80 -4.22 0.03 -4.57
N THR A 81 -4.09 -0.08 -5.90
CA THR A 81 -5.16 0.20 -6.86
C THR A 81 -5.24 -0.83 -7.97
N PHE A 82 -6.44 -1.19 -8.37
CA PHE A 82 -6.67 -2.03 -9.55
C PHE A 82 -6.64 -1.26 -10.87
N SER A 83 -6.58 0.08 -10.84
CA SER A 83 -6.57 0.92 -12.05
C SER A 83 -5.36 0.69 -12.95
N LYS A 84 -4.23 0.28 -12.38
CA LYS A 84 -3.00 -0.04 -13.12
C LYS A 84 -2.97 -1.48 -13.57
N THR A 85 -3.45 -2.39 -12.74
CA THR A 85 -3.35 -3.83 -12.94
C THR A 85 -4.47 -4.41 -13.80
N LEU A 86 -5.65 -3.77 -13.85
CA LEU A 86 -6.77 -4.21 -14.69
C LEU A 86 -6.99 -3.25 -15.86
N ALA A 87 -7.59 -2.10 -15.60
CA ALA A 87 -7.82 -1.07 -16.61
C ALA A 87 -7.96 0.31 -15.94
N PRO A 88 -7.57 1.41 -16.63
CA PRO A 88 -7.71 2.76 -16.08
C PRO A 88 -9.14 3.17 -15.73
N SER A 89 -10.14 2.57 -16.38
CA SER A 89 -11.56 2.75 -16.08
C SER A 89 -12.00 2.04 -14.79
N PHE A 90 -11.23 1.06 -14.32
CA PHE A 90 -11.51 0.33 -13.09
C PHE A 90 -11.01 1.15 -11.89
N ARG A 91 -11.89 1.97 -11.34
CA ARG A 91 -11.54 2.98 -10.32
C ARG A 91 -11.64 2.44 -8.89
N ILE A 92 -11.13 1.24 -8.66
CA ILE A 92 -11.11 0.61 -7.33
C ILE A 92 -9.70 0.64 -6.77
N SER A 93 -9.58 1.14 -5.56
CA SER A 93 -8.39 1.03 -4.71
C SER A 93 -8.78 0.46 -3.35
N TYR A 94 -7.80 -0.04 -2.61
CA TYR A 94 -8.02 -0.55 -1.27
C TYR A 94 -6.95 -0.05 -0.31
N LEU A 95 -7.32 -0.03 0.96
CA LEU A 95 -6.47 0.38 2.06
C LEU A 95 -6.47 -0.71 3.13
N VAL A 96 -5.28 -1.18 3.49
CA VAL A 96 -5.07 -2.05 4.66
C VAL A 96 -4.67 -1.16 5.83
N LEU A 97 -5.50 -1.17 6.86
CA LEU A 97 -5.27 -0.37 8.07
C LEU A 97 -4.37 -1.11 9.06
N PRO A 98 -3.56 -0.38 9.85
CA PRO A 98 -3.00 -0.92 11.09
C PRO A 98 -4.12 -1.48 11.97
N ALA A 99 -3.99 -2.71 12.46
CA ALA A 99 -5.04 -3.37 13.22
C ALA A 99 -5.49 -2.56 14.47
N SER A 100 -4.55 -1.83 15.08
CA SER A 100 -4.80 -0.95 16.21
C SER A 100 -5.76 0.22 15.92
N LEU A 101 -5.92 0.60 14.66
CA LEU A 101 -6.75 1.74 14.23
C LEU A 101 -8.11 1.35 13.64
N THR A 102 -8.39 0.04 13.49
CA THR A 102 -9.62 -0.44 12.84
C THR A 102 -10.87 0.02 13.59
N ALA A 103 -10.89 -0.08 14.92
CA ALA A 103 -12.03 0.34 15.74
C ALA A 103 -12.31 1.86 15.65
N ASP A 104 -11.25 2.68 15.64
CA ASP A 104 -11.36 4.12 15.48
C ASP A 104 -11.84 4.50 14.08
N PHE A 105 -11.37 3.78 13.07
CA PHE A 105 -11.81 3.95 11.69
C PHE A 105 -13.30 3.64 11.55
N GLU A 106 -13.76 2.51 12.06
CA GLU A 106 -15.18 2.12 12.05
C GLU A 106 -16.06 3.13 12.77
N LYS A 107 -15.64 3.59 13.95
CA LYS A 107 -16.37 4.59 14.73
C LYS A 107 -16.52 5.92 13.99
N LYS A 108 -15.47 6.37 13.28
CA LYS A 108 -15.45 7.69 12.63
C LYS A 108 -16.01 7.67 11.21
N LEU A 109 -15.74 6.59 10.47
CA LEU A 109 -16.01 6.51 9.04
C LEU A 109 -16.97 5.39 8.63
N GLY A 110 -17.33 4.48 9.53
CA GLY A 110 -18.22 3.35 9.25
C GLY A 110 -19.65 3.73 8.84
N SER A 111 -20.08 4.98 9.14
CA SER A 111 -21.37 5.51 8.67
C SER A 111 -21.35 6.02 7.23
N TYR A 112 -20.16 6.17 6.62
CA TYR A 112 -20.05 6.58 5.22
C TYR A 112 -20.22 5.38 4.31
N SER A 113 -21.07 5.51 3.29
CA SER A 113 -21.23 4.48 2.27
C SER A 113 -19.98 4.38 1.39
N CYS A 114 -19.57 3.14 1.05
CA CYS A 114 -18.55 2.92 0.05
C CYS A 114 -19.02 3.43 -1.32
N GLN A 115 -18.19 4.21 -2.00
CA GLN A 115 -18.52 4.76 -3.32
C GLN A 115 -18.37 3.73 -4.45
N VAL A 116 -17.68 2.61 -4.21
CA VAL A 116 -17.56 1.51 -5.17
C VAL A 116 -18.85 0.71 -5.16
N SER A 117 -19.45 0.51 -6.33
CA SER A 117 -20.70 -0.22 -6.43
C SER A 117 -20.55 -1.68 -5.98
N VAL A 118 -21.58 -2.24 -5.35
CA VAL A 118 -21.58 -3.63 -4.89
C VAL A 118 -21.37 -4.60 -6.04
N ILE A 119 -21.87 -4.29 -7.23
CA ILE A 119 -21.71 -5.11 -8.44
C ILE A 119 -20.23 -5.16 -8.83
N GLU A 120 -19.55 -4.03 -8.85
CA GLU A 120 -18.10 -3.99 -9.16
C GLU A 120 -17.27 -4.72 -8.12
N GLN A 121 -17.59 -4.54 -6.83
CA GLN A 121 -16.91 -5.27 -5.75
C GLN A 121 -17.10 -6.78 -5.88
N SER A 122 -18.33 -7.23 -6.11
CA SER A 122 -18.65 -8.65 -6.28
C SER A 122 -17.99 -9.25 -7.53
N THR A 123 -18.00 -8.52 -8.65
CA THR A 123 -17.33 -8.94 -9.88
C THR A 123 -15.82 -9.09 -9.68
N LEU A 124 -15.19 -8.11 -9.02
CA LEU A 124 -13.77 -8.15 -8.69
C LEU A 124 -13.43 -9.30 -7.76
N ALA A 125 -14.23 -9.52 -6.72
CA ALA A 125 -14.05 -10.62 -5.79
C ALA A 125 -14.10 -11.98 -6.51
N HIS A 126 -15.08 -12.16 -7.41
CA HIS A 126 -15.18 -13.39 -8.22
C HIS A 126 -13.99 -13.53 -9.19
N PHE A 127 -13.56 -12.45 -9.83
CA PHE A 127 -12.41 -12.45 -10.74
C PHE A 127 -11.11 -12.86 -10.04
N ILE A 128 -10.92 -12.42 -8.80
CA ILE A 128 -9.76 -12.79 -7.97
C ILE A 128 -9.89 -14.24 -7.51
N SER A 129 -11.03 -14.63 -6.92
CA SER A 129 -11.21 -15.95 -6.33
C SER A 129 -11.17 -17.09 -7.35
N ALA A 130 -11.60 -16.84 -8.59
CA ALA A 130 -11.51 -17.78 -9.71
C ALA A 130 -10.11 -17.86 -10.35
N GLY A 131 -9.10 -17.11 -9.85
CA GLY A 131 -7.73 -17.11 -10.35
C GLY A 131 -7.54 -16.37 -11.68
N PHE A 132 -8.55 -15.65 -12.17
CA PHE A 132 -8.44 -14.89 -13.42
C PHE A 132 -7.52 -13.70 -13.27
N PHE A 133 -7.46 -13.07 -12.09
CA PHE A 133 -6.56 -11.95 -11.82
C PHE A 133 -5.08 -12.37 -11.98
N GLU A 134 -4.67 -13.47 -11.37
CA GLU A 134 -3.30 -13.98 -11.51
C GLU A 134 -2.95 -14.32 -12.96
N LYS A 135 -3.87 -14.98 -13.69
CA LYS A 135 -3.70 -15.28 -15.12
C LYS A 135 -3.52 -14.01 -15.94
N HIS A 136 -4.32 -12.96 -15.65
CA HIS A 136 -4.23 -11.67 -16.31
C HIS A 136 -2.86 -11.01 -16.05
N ILE A 137 -2.42 -10.91 -14.80
CA ILE A 137 -1.12 -10.33 -14.43
C ILE A 137 0.03 -11.09 -15.12
N ASN A 138 0.00 -12.42 -15.11
CA ASN A 138 1.02 -13.25 -15.75
C ASN A 138 1.06 -13.04 -17.27
N LYS A 139 -0.09 -12.85 -17.92
CA LYS A 139 -0.15 -12.53 -19.35
C LYS A 139 0.41 -11.16 -19.69
N MET A 140 0.25 -10.18 -18.79
CA MET A 140 0.78 -8.82 -19.00
C MET A 140 2.28 -8.71 -18.77
N LYS A 141 2.88 -9.67 -18.04
CA LYS A 141 4.34 -9.73 -17.79
C LYS A 141 5.13 -10.37 -18.95
N ASN A 142 4.47 -11.09 -19.84
CA ASN A 142 5.06 -11.74 -21.01
C ASN A 142 4.91 -10.86 -22.25
#